data_6d6f8615d197966e05416c95f4bcaded
#
_entry.id   6d6f8615d197966e05416c95f4bcaded
#
_cell.length_a   1.000
_cell.length_b   1.000
_cell.length_c   1.000
_cell.angle_alpha   90.00
_cell.angle_beta   90.00
_cell.angle_gamma   90.00
#
_symmetry.space_group_name_H-M   'P 1'
#
loop_
_entity.id
_entity.type
_entity.pdbx_description
1 polymer ?
#
loop_
_entity_poly.entity_id
_entity_poly.type
_entity_poly.pdbx_seq_one_letter_code
_entity_poly.pdbx_strand_id
1 'polypeptide(L)'
;GKRKIDSFEKQIVADLKTIGYDIKSIDVKKPKRDGLGGKVISVQENHLKSYTDQLEMSQGMYRALSLILQFEYSIRLGLPSCILIDDIGEGLDYERSQALIKLIVDRAENTNLQVIMTTNDRFVMNSVDLKYWHIIGRSSGSTRFYNIKNSPDTFQTFYMMGLNNFE
;
A
#
# COMPACT_ATOMS: atom_id res chain seq x y z
N GLY A 1 1.90 0.43 -27.97
CA GLY A 1 2.77 -0.07 -26.89
C GLY A 1 3.38 1.06 -26.08
N LYS A 2 4.18 1.95 -26.68
CA LYS A 2 4.97 2.98 -25.97
C LYS A 2 4.11 3.99 -25.16
N ARG A 3 3.00 4.50 -25.75
CA ARG A 3 2.09 5.43 -25.05
C ARG A 3 1.41 4.84 -23.79
N LYS A 4 1.15 3.53 -23.77
CA LYS A 4 0.57 2.85 -22.59
C LYS A 4 1.59 2.67 -21.47
N ILE A 5 2.85 2.45 -21.82
CA ILE A 5 3.96 2.33 -20.88
C ILE A 5 4.21 3.69 -20.22
N ASP A 6 4.33 4.77 -21.03
CA ASP A 6 4.53 6.13 -20.51
C ASP A 6 3.42 6.56 -19.52
N SER A 7 2.17 6.15 -19.76
CA SER A 7 1.07 6.47 -18.84
C SER A 7 1.13 5.66 -17.53
N PHE A 8 1.66 4.42 -17.57
CA PHE A 8 1.85 3.56 -16.41
C PHE A 8 2.93 4.13 -15.47
N GLU A 9 4.09 4.45 -16.01
CA GLU A 9 5.19 5.03 -15.25
C GLU A 9 4.79 6.38 -14.61
N LYS A 10 4.13 7.25 -15.38
CA LYS A 10 3.64 8.54 -14.87
C LYS A 10 2.69 8.38 -13.69
N GLN A 11 1.79 7.40 -13.75
CA GLN A 11 0.86 7.15 -12.65
C GLN A 11 1.59 6.67 -11.40
N ILE A 12 2.52 5.71 -11.53
CA ILE A 12 3.32 5.22 -10.41
C ILE A 12 4.14 6.35 -9.77
N VAL A 13 4.76 7.21 -10.59
CA VAL A 13 5.50 8.38 -10.08
C VAL A 13 4.58 9.35 -9.34
N ALA A 14 3.37 9.59 -9.86
CA ALA A 14 2.38 10.45 -9.20
C ALA A 14 1.93 9.85 -7.85
N ASP A 15 1.65 8.55 -7.80
CA ASP A 15 1.25 7.84 -6.58
C ASP A 15 2.37 7.84 -5.53
N LEU A 16 3.63 7.61 -5.94
CA LEU A 16 4.78 7.72 -5.06
C LEU A 16 4.93 9.12 -4.46
N LYS A 17 4.72 10.15 -5.26
CA LYS A 17 4.73 11.54 -4.77
C LYS A 17 3.61 11.81 -3.78
N THR A 18 2.41 11.28 -4.01
CA THR A 18 1.27 11.40 -3.10
C THR A 18 1.59 10.83 -1.73
N ILE A 19 2.36 9.76 -1.65
CA ILE A 19 2.78 9.15 -0.38
C ILE A 19 4.11 9.69 0.17
N GLY A 20 4.63 10.79 -0.39
CA GLY A 20 5.78 11.52 0.15
C GLY A 20 7.15 11.07 -0.36
N TYR A 21 7.23 10.35 -1.49
CA TYR A 21 8.49 10.05 -2.16
C TYR A 21 8.69 10.96 -3.37
N ASP A 22 9.70 11.82 -3.34
CA ASP A 22 9.98 12.78 -4.43
C ASP A 22 10.72 12.13 -5.60
N ILE A 23 9.99 11.27 -6.33
CA ILE A 23 10.50 10.50 -7.46
C ILE A 23 10.27 11.26 -8.78
N LYS A 24 11.29 11.31 -9.61
CA LYS A 24 11.26 11.88 -10.96
C LYS A 24 10.86 10.87 -12.03
N SER A 25 11.41 9.65 -11.94
CA SER A 25 11.17 8.57 -12.92
C SER A 25 11.49 7.21 -12.35
N ILE A 26 10.93 6.19 -12.99
CA ILE A 26 11.18 4.78 -12.70
C ILE A 26 11.69 4.14 -13.97
N ASP A 27 12.61 3.21 -13.86
CA ASP A 27 13.18 2.49 -14.99
C ASP A 27 13.58 1.06 -14.58
N VAL A 28 13.81 0.21 -15.54
CA VAL A 28 14.29 -1.16 -15.34
C VAL A 28 15.70 -1.27 -15.91
N LYS A 29 16.67 -1.42 -15.02
CA LYS A 29 18.11 -1.37 -15.34
C LYS A 29 18.83 -2.65 -14.95
N LYS A 30 20.09 -2.76 -15.34
CA LYS A 30 21.01 -3.74 -14.74
C LYS A 30 21.34 -3.33 -13.32
N PRO A 31 21.52 -4.28 -12.38
CA PRO A 31 21.98 -3.96 -11.03
C PRO A 31 23.28 -3.17 -11.07
N LYS A 32 23.46 -2.23 -10.12
CA LYS A 32 24.75 -1.52 -9.95
C LYS A 32 25.83 -2.45 -9.41
N ARG A 33 25.43 -3.46 -8.63
CA ARG A 33 26.34 -4.40 -8.02
C ARG A 33 26.85 -5.40 -9.07
N ASP A 34 28.16 -5.44 -9.25
CA ASP A 34 28.81 -6.39 -10.17
C ASP A 34 28.54 -7.85 -9.77
N GLY A 35 28.42 -8.71 -10.77
CA GLY A 35 28.16 -10.14 -10.59
C GLY A 35 26.71 -10.53 -10.40
N LEU A 36 25.77 -9.58 -10.22
CA LEU A 36 24.36 -9.86 -10.23
C LEU A 36 23.81 -9.78 -11.65
N GLY A 37 23.32 -10.92 -12.15
CA GLY A 37 22.61 -10.98 -13.43
C GLY A 37 21.18 -10.44 -13.33
N GLY A 38 20.54 -10.22 -14.48
CA GLY A 38 19.14 -9.84 -14.54
C GLY A 38 18.89 -8.34 -14.61
N LYS A 39 17.68 -7.94 -14.23
CA LYS A 39 17.20 -6.56 -14.23
C LYS A 39 16.61 -6.21 -12.87
N VAL A 40 16.77 -4.97 -12.46
CA VAL A 40 16.24 -4.41 -11.22
C VAL A 40 15.41 -3.17 -11.52
N ILE A 41 14.43 -2.91 -10.67
CA ILE A 41 13.70 -1.64 -10.70
C ILE A 41 14.61 -0.58 -10.10
N SER A 42 14.69 0.56 -10.77
CA SER A 42 15.48 1.70 -10.33
C SER A 42 14.62 2.96 -10.35
N VAL A 43 14.77 3.80 -9.35
CA VAL A 43 14.10 5.09 -9.24
C VAL A 43 15.12 6.23 -9.35
N GLN A 44 14.72 7.33 -9.94
CA GLN A 44 15.46 8.57 -9.92
C GLN A 44 14.75 9.54 -8.98
N GLU A 45 15.36 9.84 -7.85
CA GLU A 45 14.88 10.86 -6.93
C GLU A 45 15.31 12.25 -7.43
N ASN A 46 14.46 13.30 -7.25
CA ASN A 46 14.72 14.62 -7.79
C ASN A 46 16.02 15.25 -7.25
N HIS A 47 16.36 14.97 -6.00
CA HIS A 47 17.54 15.53 -5.33
C HIS A 47 18.81 14.70 -5.51
N LEU A 48 18.72 13.50 -6.10
CA LEU A 48 19.88 12.64 -6.35
C LEU A 48 20.35 12.71 -7.80
N LYS A 49 21.66 12.67 -8.01
CA LYS A 49 22.27 12.65 -9.35
C LYS A 49 22.25 11.26 -9.98
N SER A 50 22.22 10.22 -9.18
CA SER A 50 22.23 8.83 -9.62
C SER A 50 20.90 8.13 -9.32
N TYR A 51 20.61 7.08 -10.06
CA TYR A 51 19.50 6.20 -9.75
C TYR A 51 19.78 5.39 -8.47
N THR A 52 18.71 5.14 -7.71
CA THR A 52 18.69 4.18 -6.59
C THR A 52 18.04 2.91 -7.11
N ASP A 53 18.74 1.79 -7.11
CA ASP A 53 18.14 0.51 -7.50
C ASP A 53 17.43 -0.17 -6.31
N GLN A 54 16.60 -1.17 -6.61
CA GLN A 54 15.77 -1.85 -5.60
C GLN A 54 16.58 -2.49 -4.46
N LEU A 55 17.87 -2.75 -4.65
CA LEU A 55 18.74 -3.33 -3.63
C LEU A 55 19.29 -2.26 -2.67
N GLU A 56 19.22 -0.99 -3.07
CA GLU A 56 19.69 0.16 -2.30
C GLU A 56 18.51 0.95 -1.68
N MET A 57 17.26 0.67 -2.10
CA MET A 57 16.07 1.32 -1.56
C MET A 57 15.88 0.99 -0.08
N SER A 58 15.33 1.93 0.68
CA SER A 58 14.80 1.61 2.00
C SER A 58 13.67 0.58 1.90
N GLN A 59 13.49 -0.23 2.94
CA GLN A 59 12.41 -1.22 3.00
C GLN A 59 11.04 -0.59 2.72
N GLY A 60 10.74 0.57 3.33
CA GLY A 60 9.48 1.27 3.13
C GLY A 60 9.28 1.76 1.70
N MET A 61 10.31 2.34 1.06
CA MET A 61 10.24 2.77 -0.33
C MET A 61 9.99 1.57 -1.27
N TYR A 62 10.73 0.48 -1.09
CA TYR A 62 10.57 -0.71 -1.90
C TYR A 62 9.18 -1.33 -1.74
N ARG A 63 8.67 -1.38 -0.50
CA ARG A 63 7.33 -1.88 -0.18
C ARG A 63 6.24 -1.03 -0.84
N ALA A 64 6.29 0.29 -0.67
CA ALA A 64 5.35 1.22 -1.27
C ALA A 64 5.35 1.13 -2.80
N LEU A 65 6.54 1.14 -3.42
CA LEU A 65 6.69 0.97 -4.86
C LEU A 65 6.10 -0.36 -5.35
N SER A 66 6.38 -1.47 -4.64
CA SER A 66 5.89 -2.80 -5.01
C SER A 66 4.37 -2.88 -4.96
N LEU A 67 3.75 -2.31 -3.92
CA LEU A 67 2.29 -2.26 -3.79
C LEU A 67 1.66 -1.39 -4.88
N ILE A 68 2.17 -0.19 -5.12
CA ILE A 68 1.66 0.71 -6.17
C ILE A 68 1.77 0.05 -7.54
N LEU A 69 2.90 -0.59 -7.85
CA LEU A 69 3.08 -1.35 -9.10
C LEU A 69 2.03 -2.45 -9.26
N GLN A 70 1.79 -3.23 -8.21
CA GLN A 70 0.82 -4.32 -8.23
C GLN A 70 -0.62 -3.78 -8.41
N PHE A 71 -0.98 -2.70 -7.72
CA PHE A 71 -2.28 -2.05 -7.85
C PHE A 71 -2.49 -1.51 -9.26
N GLU A 72 -1.57 -0.71 -9.77
CA GLU A 72 -1.66 -0.13 -11.11
C GLU A 72 -1.75 -1.21 -12.20
N TYR A 73 -0.99 -2.28 -12.05
CA TYR A 73 -1.05 -3.42 -12.97
C TYR A 73 -2.41 -4.10 -12.94
N SER A 74 -2.95 -4.40 -11.74
CA SER A 74 -4.25 -5.05 -11.56
C SER A 74 -5.40 -4.19 -12.11
N ILE A 75 -5.38 -2.88 -11.84
CA ILE A 75 -6.37 -1.93 -12.36
C ILE A 75 -6.34 -1.92 -13.91
N ARG A 76 -5.16 -1.89 -14.51
CA ARG A 76 -5.01 -1.86 -15.98
C ARG A 76 -5.42 -3.15 -16.68
N LEU A 77 -5.35 -4.28 -16.00
CA LEU A 77 -5.89 -5.53 -16.52
C LEU A 77 -7.43 -5.48 -16.61
N GLY A 78 -8.09 -4.67 -15.77
CA GLY A 78 -9.55 -4.54 -15.75
C GLY A 78 -10.28 -5.81 -15.31
N LEU A 79 -9.57 -6.79 -14.80
CA LEU A 79 -10.12 -8.06 -14.32
C LEU A 79 -10.41 -7.94 -12.81
N PRO A 80 -11.49 -8.58 -12.31
CA PRO A 80 -11.69 -8.73 -10.88
C PRO A 80 -10.45 -9.38 -10.25
N SER A 81 -9.88 -8.73 -9.25
CA SER A 81 -8.64 -9.16 -8.59
C SER A 81 -8.78 -8.97 -7.09
N CYS A 82 -8.08 -9.81 -6.30
CA CYS A 82 -7.95 -9.65 -4.87
C CYS A 82 -6.48 -9.49 -4.50
N ILE A 83 -6.15 -8.42 -3.77
CA ILE A 83 -4.80 -8.18 -3.24
C ILE A 83 -4.83 -8.38 -1.74
N LEU A 84 -3.95 -9.25 -1.26
CA LEU A 84 -3.73 -9.50 0.17
C LEU A 84 -2.46 -8.77 0.60
N ILE A 85 -2.58 -7.95 1.66
CA ILE A 85 -1.46 -7.17 2.19
C ILE A 85 -1.33 -7.49 3.67
N ASP A 86 -0.23 -8.12 4.03
CA ASP A 86 0.08 -8.37 5.43
C ASP A 86 0.86 -7.19 5.99
N ASP A 87 0.43 -6.70 7.16
CA ASP A 87 1.00 -5.58 7.92
C ASP A 87 1.30 -4.33 7.06
N ILE A 88 0.24 -3.65 6.61
CA ILE A 88 0.30 -2.57 5.61
C ILE A 88 1.27 -1.43 5.99
N GLY A 89 1.46 -1.17 7.28
CA GLY A 89 2.33 -0.08 7.79
C GLY A 89 3.81 -0.46 7.92
N GLU A 90 4.18 -1.73 7.72
CA GLU A 90 5.54 -2.20 7.97
C GLU A 90 6.59 -1.45 7.13
N GLY A 91 7.63 -0.94 7.79
CA GLY A 91 8.75 -0.24 7.14
C GLY A 91 8.45 1.21 6.73
N LEU A 92 7.24 1.71 6.96
CA LEU A 92 6.84 3.07 6.66
C LEU A 92 6.72 3.90 7.95
N ASP A 93 6.99 5.20 7.85
CA ASP A 93 6.60 6.14 8.89
C ASP A 93 5.07 6.38 8.87
N TYR A 94 4.60 7.06 9.90
CA TYR A 94 3.17 7.31 10.09
C TYR A 94 2.52 8.04 8.90
N GLU A 95 3.12 9.12 8.44
CA GLU A 95 2.55 9.96 7.36
C GLU A 95 2.46 9.18 6.05
N ARG A 96 3.52 8.43 5.71
CA ARG A 96 3.55 7.60 4.50
C ARG A 96 2.60 6.42 4.58
N SER A 97 2.47 5.80 5.77
CA SER A 97 1.51 4.71 5.98
C SER A 97 0.08 5.19 5.76
N GLN A 98 -0.29 6.32 6.34
CA GLN A 98 -1.62 6.91 6.14
C GLN A 98 -1.89 7.28 4.69
N ALA A 99 -0.94 7.94 4.03
CA ALA A 99 -1.09 8.33 2.63
C ALA A 99 -1.22 7.11 1.70
N LEU A 100 -0.44 6.05 1.95
CA LEU A 100 -0.52 4.80 1.19
C LEU A 100 -1.88 4.11 1.37
N ILE A 101 -2.37 4.01 2.61
CA ILE A 101 -3.67 3.40 2.90
C ILE A 101 -4.79 4.15 2.21
N LYS A 102 -4.79 5.48 2.33
CA LYS A 102 -5.78 6.32 1.65
C LYS A 102 -5.75 6.10 0.14
N LEU A 103 -4.58 6.10 -0.47
CA LEU A 103 -4.41 5.82 -1.89
C LEU A 103 -5.00 4.46 -2.28
N ILE A 104 -4.73 3.41 -1.50
CA ILE A 104 -5.22 2.05 -1.73
C ILE A 104 -6.74 1.98 -1.61
N VAL A 105 -7.31 2.57 -0.56
CA VAL A 105 -8.77 2.59 -0.34
C VAL A 105 -9.46 3.33 -1.47
N ASP A 106 -9.01 4.55 -1.82
CA ASP A 106 -9.57 5.35 -2.90
C ASP A 106 -9.54 4.60 -4.25
N ARG A 107 -8.47 3.85 -4.50
CA ARG A 107 -8.34 3.03 -5.73
C ARG A 107 -9.26 1.81 -5.71
N ALA A 108 -9.37 1.13 -4.58
CA ALA A 108 -10.24 -0.05 -4.43
C ALA A 108 -11.71 0.32 -4.58
N GLU A 109 -12.16 1.42 -3.98
CA GLU A 109 -13.56 1.88 -4.08
C GLU A 109 -13.98 2.24 -5.51
N ASN A 110 -13.06 2.67 -6.34
CA ASN A 110 -13.33 3.10 -7.72
C ASN A 110 -13.01 2.05 -8.79
N THR A 111 -12.74 0.81 -8.39
CA THR A 111 -12.37 -0.28 -9.30
C THR A 111 -13.00 -1.61 -8.89
N ASN A 112 -12.84 -2.66 -9.70
CA ASN A 112 -13.26 -4.02 -9.36
C ASN A 112 -12.20 -4.79 -8.54
N LEU A 113 -11.37 -4.06 -7.81
CA LEU A 113 -10.28 -4.62 -7.03
C LEU A 113 -10.72 -4.82 -5.57
N GLN A 114 -10.65 -6.04 -5.07
CA GLN A 114 -10.81 -6.32 -3.66
C GLN A 114 -9.46 -6.22 -2.95
N VAL A 115 -9.44 -5.55 -1.81
CA VAL A 115 -8.25 -5.46 -0.95
C VAL A 115 -8.57 -6.03 0.41
N ILE A 116 -7.70 -6.92 0.88
CA ILE A 116 -7.72 -7.42 2.26
C ILE A 116 -6.35 -7.10 2.85
N MET A 117 -6.32 -6.30 3.91
CA MET A 117 -5.07 -5.92 4.55
C MET A 117 -5.13 -6.17 6.04
N THR A 118 -3.99 -6.49 6.63
CA THR A 118 -3.82 -6.62 8.08
C THR A 118 -2.97 -5.49 8.62
N THR A 119 -3.18 -5.14 9.88
CA THR A 119 -2.32 -4.26 10.66
C THR A 119 -2.52 -4.51 12.13
N ASN A 120 -1.49 -4.28 12.92
CA ASN A 120 -1.53 -4.20 14.38
C ASN A 120 -1.28 -2.77 14.89
N ASP A 121 -1.06 -1.82 13.99
CA ASP A 121 -0.80 -0.43 14.30
C ASP A 121 -2.13 0.35 14.43
N ARG A 122 -2.40 0.84 15.65
CA ARG A 122 -3.61 1.63 15.94
C ARG A 122 -3.71 2.93 15.13
N PHE A 123 -2.57 3.52 14.76
CA PHE A 123 -2.57 4.74 13.96
C PHE A 123 -2.98 4.47 12.51
N VAL A 124 -2.55 3.34 11.98
CA VAL A 124 -2.98 2.83 10.67
C VAL A 124 -4.47 2.50 10.70
N MET A 125 -4.94 1.88 11.78
CA MET A 125 -6.35 1.56 11.98
C MET A 125 -7.25 2.80 11.83
N ASN A 126 -6.88 3.93 12.41
CA ASN A 126 -7.67 5.15 12.34
C ASN A 126 -7.78 5.78 10.93
N SER A 127 -7.00 5.31 9.98
CA SER A 127 -7.04 5.79 8.58
C SER A 127 -8.12 5.10 7.74
N VAL A 128 -8.81 4.10 8.29
CA VAL A 128 -9.82 3.29 7.57
C VAL A 128 -11.13 3.31 8.32
N ASP A 129 -12.25 3.57 7.62
CA ASP A 129 -13.58 3.58 8.20
C ASP A 129 -13.91 2.22 8.86
N LEU A 130 -14.49 2.27 10.07
CA LEU A 130 -14.87 1.10 10.87
C LEU A 130 -15.78 0.10 10.12
N LYS A 131 -16.54 0.55 9.13
CA LYS A 131 -17.38 -0.34 8.32
C LYS A 131 -16.60 -1.40 7.55
N TYR A 132 -15.30 -1.16 7.31
CA TYR A 132 -14.41 -2.09 6.60
C TYR A 132 -13.62 -3.00 7.55
N TRP A 133 -13.71 -2.77 8.87
CA TRP A 133 -12.89 -3.50 9.82
C TRP A 133 -13.40 -4.89 10.12
N HIS A 134 -12.46 -5.79 10.27
CA HIS A 134 -12.66 -7.12 10.82
C HIS A 134 -11.63 -7.35 11.93
N ILE A 135 -12.09 -7.77 13.10
CA ILE A 135 -11.23 -8.12 14.22
C ILE A 135 -11.13 -9.62 14.29
N ILE A 136 -9.92 -10.12 14.41
CA ILE A 136 -9.64 -11.53 14.60
C ILE A 136 -9.45 -11.78 16.08
N GLY A 137 -10.44 -12.44 16.72
CA GLY A 137 -10.34 -12.92 18.08
C GLY A 137 -9.90 -14.37 18.09
N ARG A 138 -8.89 -14.69 18.88
CA ARG A 138 -8.39 -16.04 19.07
C ARG A 138 -8.61 -16.49 20.51
N SER A 139 -9.31 -17.61 20.69
CA SER A 139 -9.43 -18.33 21.95
C SER A 139 -8.91 -19.75 21.76
N SER A 140 -8.65 -20.48 22.86
CA SER A 140 -8.14 -21.85 22.81
C SER A 140 -8.93 -22.72 21.82
N GLY A 141 -8.30 -23.10 20.71
CA GLY A 141 -8.86 -23.98 19.70
C GLY A 141 -9.82 -23.36 18.68
N SER A 142 -10.10 -22.03 18.74
CA SER A 142 -10.98 -21.38 17.77
C SER A 142 -10.52 -19.96 17.40
N THR A 143 -10.84 -19.57 16.16
CA THR A 143 -10.64 -18.21 15.65
C THR A 143 -12.00 -17.67 15.20
N ARG A 144 -12.33 -16.45 15.59
CA ARG A 144 -13.59 -15.77 15.21
C ARG A 144 -13.31 -14.45 14.57
N PHE A 145 -14.10 -14.10 13.57
CA PHE A 145 -14.09 -12.79 12.93
C PHE A 145 -15.26 -11.96 13.45
N TYR A 146 -14.95 -10.74 13.92
CA TYR A 146 -15.92 -9.77 14.38
C TYR A 146 -15.92 -8.58 13.43
N ASN A 147 -17.09 -8.07 13.09
CA ASN A 147 -17.30 -6.88 12.30
C ASN A 147 -18.54 -6.12 12.80
N ILE A 148 -18.79 -4.94 12.25
CA ILE A 148 -19.90 -4.08 12.67
C ILE A 148 -21.26 -4.76 12.55
N LYS A 149 -21.43 -5.73 11.66
CA LYS A 149 -22.71 -6.45 11.44
C LYS A 149 -22.97 -7.54 12.46
N ASN A 150 -21.93 -8.25 12.90
CA ASN A 150 -22.07 -9.38 13.82
C ASN A 150 -21.69 -9.06 15.27
N SER A 151 -21.11 -7.88 15.54
CA SER A 151 -20.71 -7.42 16.88
C SER A 151 -20.86 -5.89 17.01
N PRO A 152 -22.07 -5.33 16.78
CA PRO A 152 -22.29 -3.88 16.75
C PRO A 152 -21.87 -3.19 18.06
N ASP A 153 -22.13 -3.78 19.22
CA ASP A 153 -21.80 -3.21 20.53
C ASP A 153 -20.29 -3.03 20.72
N THR A 154 -19.49 -3.98 20.23
CA THR A 154 -18.03 -3.90 20.28
C THR A 154 -17.54 -2.74 19.41
N PHE A 155 -18.09 -2.56 18.22
CA PHE A 155 -17.72 -1.49 17.32
C PHE A 155 -18.22 -0.13 17.80
N GLN A 156 -19.37 -0.07 18.46
CA GLN A 156 -19.85 1.15 19.13
C GLN A 156 -18.92 1.55 20.28
N THR A 157 -18.41 0.59 21.02
CA THR A 157 -17.41 0.84 22.08
C THR A 157 -16.13 1.41 21.48
N PHE A 158 -15.64 0.87 20.36
CA PHE A 158 -14.48 1.42 19.68
C PHE A 158 -14.71 2.84 19.18
N TYR A 159 -15.88 3.11 18.61
CA TYR A 159 -16.26 4.45 18.21
C TYR A 159 -16.21 5.43 19.40
N MET A 160 -16.78 5.06 20.55
CA MET A 160 -16.78 5.90 21.76
C MET A 160 -15.38 6.07 22.38
N MET A 161 -14.47 5.12 22.17
CA MET A 161 -13.08 5.20 22.62
C MET A 161 -12.18 6.03 21.70
N GLY A 162 -12.75 6.62 20.64
CA GLY A 162 -11.99 7.39 19.68
C GLY A 162 -11.13 6.56 18.72
N LEU A 163 -11.45 5.28 18.55
CA LEU A 163 -10.90 4.42 17.50
C LEU A 163 -11.70 4.58 16.20
N ASN A 164 -12.16 5.75 15.94
CA ASN A 164 -12.77 6.18 14.69
C ASN A 164 -11.93 7.30 14.12
N ASN A 165 -12.02 7.50 12.84
CA ASN A 165 -11.31 8.54 12.14
C ASN A 165 -11.33 9.84 12.93
N PHE A 166 -10.19 10.16 13.54
CA PHE A 166 -9.97 11.49 14.08
C PHE A 166 -9.84 12.44 12.89
N GLU A 167 -10.72 13.42 12.85
CA GLU A 167 -10.49 14.64 12.10
C GLU A 167 -9.29 15.40 12.67
#